data_33ac34debbfb5505863a9a64327a3d14
#
_entry.id   33ac34debbfb5505863a9a64327a3d14
#
_cell.length_a   1.000
_cell.length_b   1.000
_cell.length_c   1.000
_cell.angle_alpha   90.00
_cell.angle_beta   90.00
_cell.angle_gamma   90.00
#
_symmetry.space_group_name_H-M   'P 1'
#
loop_
_entity.id
_entity.type
_entity.pdbx_description
1 polymer ?
#
loop_
_entity_poly.entity_id
_entity_poly.type
_entity_poly.pdbx_seq_one_letter_code
_entity_poly.pdbx_strand_id
1 'polypeptide(L)' 'MSKTTSGKEVLVILTKHFGFVFVSQKGSHAKLRKQTDKGKVTTIVPMHHELAYGTLRGILELAKVDFEEFTKFL' A
#
# COMPACT_ATOMS: atom_id res chain seq x y z
N MET A 1 -13.20 -18.77 -3.94
CA MET A 1 -13.51 -17.52 -4.60
C MET A 1 -12.45 -16.48 -4.25
N SER A 2 -11.85 -15.85 -5.22
CA SER A 2 -10.82 -14.88 -4.95
C SER A 2 -11.45 -13.55 -4.55
N LYS A 3 -10.86 -12.91 -3.57
CA LYS A 3 -11.27 -11.60 -3.11
C LYS A 3 -10.35 -10.55 -3.73
N THR A 4 -10.93 -9.54 -4.34
CA THR A 4 -10.14 -8.43 -4.86
C THR A 4 -9.83 -7.46 -3.71
N THR A 5 -8.73 -6.74 -3.85
CA THR A 5 -8.28 -5.78 -2.85
C THR A 5 -8.46 -4.38 -3.42
N SER A 6 -8.99 -3.48 -2.62
CA SER A 6 -9.15 -2.08 -3.02
C SER A 6 -7.95 -1.26 -2.57
N GLY A 7 -7.77 -0.09 -3.21
CA GLY A 7 -6.74 0.84 -2.79
C GLY A 7 -6.96 1.29 -1.34
N LYS A 8 -8.22 1.47 -0.96
CA LYS A 8 -8.54 1.87 0.40
C LYS A 8 -8.10 0.82 1.42
N GLU A 9 -8.30 -0.46 1.11
CA GLU A 9 -7.85 -1.53 1.99
C GLU A 9 -6.34 -1.53 2.13
N VAL A 10 -5.63 -1.35 1.02
CA VAL A 10 -4.17 -1.29 1.04
C VAL A 10 -3.69 -0.13 1.89
N LEU A 11 -4.29 1.05 1.70
CA LEU A 11 -3.92 2.23 2.47
C LEU A 11 -4.12 2.00 3.97
N VAL A 12 -5.27 1.44 4.35
CA VAL A 12 -5.57 1.18 5.75
C VAL A 12 -4.56 0.19 6.35
N ILE A 13 -4.27 -0.89 5.62
CA ILE A 13 -3.32 -1.89 6.12
C ILE A 13 -1.92 -1.32 6.27
N LEU A 14 -1.45 -0.59 5.27
CA LEU A 14 -0.11 -0.02 5.31
C LEU A 14 0.04 1.01 6.43
N THR A 15 -0.98 1.84 6.63
CA THR A 15 -0.92 2.86 7.68
C THR A 15 -1.11 2.27 9.07
N LYS A 16 -1.95 1.25 9.19
CA LYS A 16 -2.28 0.68 10.50
C LYS A 16 -1.25 -0.34 10.98
N HIS A 17 -0.68 -1.12 10.06
CA HIS A 17 0.16 -2.26 10.42
C HIS A 17 1.61 -2.18 10.00
N PHE A 18 1.95 -1.30 9.07
CA PHE A 18 3.31 -1.25 8.51
C PHE A 18 4.01 0.09 8.71
N GLY A 19 3.42 0.97 9.52
CA GLY A 19 4.10 2.21 9.89
C GLY A 19 4.09 3.32 8.86
N PHE A 20 3.27 3.19 7.82
CA PHE A 20 3.18 4.25 6.82
C PHE A 20 2.27 5.37 7.29
N VAL A 21 2.51 6.58 6.79
CA VAL A 21 1.64 7.71 7.00
C VAL A 21 1.17 8.24 5.66
N PHE A 22 -0.04 8.75 5.62
CA PHE A 22 -0.59 9.40 4.43
C PHE A 22 0.10 10.75 4.26
N VAL A 23 0.62 11.02 3.07
CA VAL A 23 1.31 12.28 2.78
C VAL A 23 0.42 13.22 1.98
N SER A 24 -0.14 12.73 0.88
CA SER A 24 -0.94 13.57 -0.01
C SER A 24 -1.72 12.66 -0.96
N GLN A 25 -2.68 13.25 -1.63
CA GLN A 25 -3.42 12.54 -2.67
C GLN A 25 -3.57 13.48 -3.86
N LYS A 26 -3.25 12.97 -5.04
CA LYS A 26 -3.42 13.70 -6.28
C LYS A 26 -4.33 12.85 -7.17
N GLY A 27 -5.54 13.36 -7.42
CA GLY A 27 -6.55 12.58 -8.10
C GLY A 27 -6.84 11.31 -7.32
N SER A 28 -6.72 10.15 -7.97
CA SER A 28 -6.96 8.87 -7.34
C SER A 28 -5.71 8.22 -6.76
N HIS A 29 -4.56 8.93 -6.75
CA HIS A 29 -3.30 8.37 -6.29
C HIS A 29 -2.92 8.91 -4.93
N ALA A 30 -2.89 8.06 -3.92
CA ALA A 30 -2.51 8.43 -2.56
C ALA A 30 -1.03 8.11 -2.34
N LYS A 31 -0.29 9.07 -1.82
CA LYS A 31 1.13 8.89 -1.50
C LYS A 31 1.28 8.57 -0.02
N LEU A 32 1.95 7.49 0.27
CA LEU A 32 2.25 7.06 1.64
C LEU A 32 3.75 7.03 1.84
N ARG A 33 4.19 7.33 3.05
CA ARG A 33 5.61 7.37 3.38
C ARG A 33 5.86 6.77 4.74
N LYS A 34 7.02 6.13 4.87
CA LYS A 34 7.49 5.57 6.13
C LYS A 34 8.94 5.98 6.33
N GLN A 35 9.27 6.43 7.52
CA GLN A 35 10.67 6.72 7.88
C GLN A 35 11.30 5.46 8.42
N THR A 36 12.48 5.12 7.90
CA THR A 36 13.26 3.97 8.37
C THR A 36 14.68 4.40 8.68
N ASP A 37 15.45 3.50 9.30
CA ASP A 37 16.87 3.76 9.60
C ASP A 37 17.68 4.04 8.34
N LYS A 38 17.22 3.50 7.20
CA LYS A 38 17.91 3.64 5.92
C LYS A 38 17.37 4.77 5.08
N GLY A 39 16.44 5.57 5.63
CA GLY A 39 15.84 6.67 4.90
C GLY A 39 14.34 6.51 4.74
N LYS A 40 13.79 7.31 3.85
CA LYS A 40 12.35 7.33 3.63
C LYS A 40 11.96 6.29 2.57
N VAL A 41 10.84 5.61 2.83
CA VAL A 41 10.25 4.67 1.88
C VAL A 41 8.92 5.24 1.47
N THR A 42 8.68 5.36 0.17
CA THR A 42 7.45 5.96 -0.37
C THR A 42 6.79 4.99 -1.33
N THR A 43 5.47 4.91 -1.25
CA THR A 43 4.71 4.15 -2.23
C THR A 43 3.48 4.96 -2.65
N ILE A 44 2.91 4.59 -3.80
CA ILE A 44 1.72 5.24 -4.36
C ILE A 44 0.62 4.20 -4.46
N VAL A 45 -0.54 4.52 -3.92
CA VAL A 45 -1.67 3.60 -3.91
C VAL A 45 -2.79 4.19 -4.76
N PRO A 46 -3.14 3.55 -5.90
CA PRO A 46 -4.32 3.96 -6.67
C PRO A 46 -5.58 3.67 -5.85
N MET A 47 -6.40 4.68 -5.65
CA MET A 47 -7.59 4.54 -4.81
C MET A 47 -8.77 4.02 -5.62
N HIS A 48 -8.59 2.88 -6.25
CA HIS A 48 -9.61 2.20 -7.06
C HIS A 48 -10.29 1.11 -6.23
N HIS A 49 -11.51 0.77 -6.60
CA HIS A 49 -12.26 -0.27 -5.88
C HIS A 49 -11.61 -1.65 -6.00
N GLU A 50 -10.95 -1.90 -7.11
CA GLU A 50 -10.26 -3.17 -7.34
C GLU A 50 -8.88 -2.88 -7.89
N LEU A 51 -7.87 -3.52 -7.31
CA LEU A 51 -6.50 -3.43 -7.78
C LEU A 51 -6.12 -4.73 -8.46
N ALA A 52 -5.52 -4.63 -9.65
CA ALA A 52 -4.96 -5.79 -10.30
C ALA A 52 -3.85 -6.36 -9.44
N TYR A 53 -3.65 -7.68 -9.52
CA TYR A 53 -2.60 -8.35 -8.73
C TYR A 53 -1.23 -7.71 -8.96
N GLY A 54 -0.87 -7.45 -10.21
CA GLY A 54 0.41 -6.82 -10.52
C GLY A 54 0.56 -5.43 -9.93
N THR A 55 -0.53 -4.65 -9.92
CA THR A 55 -0.53 -3.33 -9.31
C THR A 55 -0.31 -3.44 -7.80
N LEU A 56 -0.99 -4.36 -7.15
CA LEU A 56 -0.81 -4.59 -5.72
C LEU A 56 0.63 -4.98 -5.40
N ARG A 57 1.20 -5.91 -6.20
CA ARG A 57 2.59 -6.32 -6.01
C ARG A 57 3.54 -5.13 -6.15
N GLY A 58 3.30 -4.27 -7.14
CA GLY A 58 4.12 -3.08 -7.36
C GLY A 58 4.08 -2.10 -6.20
N ILE A 59 2.89 -1.89 -5.64
CA ILE A 59 2.73 -1.03 -4.46
C ILE A 59 3.58 -1.55 -3.31
N LEU A 60 3.51 -2.86 -3.07
CA LEU A 60 4.22 -3.48 -1.96
C LEU A 60 5.73 -3.52 -2.18
N GLU A 61 6.17 -3.66 -3.42
CA GLU A 61 7.60 -3.60 -3.74
C GLU A 61 8.17 -2.22 -3.41
N LEU A 62 7.47 -1.15 -3.82
CA LEU A 62 7.89 0.20 -3.48
C LEU A 62 7.85 0.44 -1.98
N ALA A 63 6.88 -0.15 -1.30
CA ALA A 63 6.74 -0.02 0.15
C ALA A 63 7.74 -0.88 0.92
N LYS A 64 8.45 -1.77 0.23
CA LYS A 64 9.37 -2.74 0.83
C LYS A 64 8.65 -3.61 1.85
N VAL A 65 7.42 -3.98 1.53
CA VAL A 65 6.58 -4.84 2.36
C VAL A 65 6.46 -6.20 1.70
N ASP A 66 6.74 -7.25 2.47
CA ASP A 66 6.62 -8.61 1.98
C ASP A 66 5.15 -8.94 1.69
N PHE A 67 4.90 -9.52 0.53
CA PHE A 67 3.54 -9.81 0.09
C PHE A 67 2.81 -10.73 1.08
N GLU A 68 3.48 -11.77 1.53
CA GLU A 68 2.85 -12.72 2.45
C GLU A 68 2.54 -12.09 3.80
N GLU A 69 3.41 -11.22 4.28
CA GLU A 69 3.13 -10.50 5.52
C GLU A 69 1.93 -9.59 5.36
N PHE A 70 1.85 -8.92 4.22
CA PHE A 70 0.72 -8.04 3.94
C PHE A 70 -0.60 -8.80 3.90
N THR A 71 -0.62 -9.94 3.23
CA THR A 71 -1.87 -10.70 3.04
C THR A 71 -2.45 -11.21 4.34
N LYS A 72 -1.66 -11.29 5.40
CA LYS A 72 -2.18 -11.70 6.71
C LYS A 72 -3.24 -10.76 7.24
N PHE A 73 -3.28 -9.54 6.72
CA PHE A 73 -4.23 -8.52 7.17
C PHE A 73 -5.43 -8.34 6.22
N LEU A 74 -5.49 -9.12 5.17
CA LEU A 74 -6.63 -9.06 4.23
C LEU A 74 -7.85 -9.81 4.72
#